data_1782f98327d014ad0477f78500e901f7
#
_entry.id   1782f98327d014ad0477f78500e901f7
#
_cell.length_a   1.000
_cell.length_b   1.000
_cell.length_c   1.000
_cell.angle_alpha   90.00
_cell.angle_beta   90.00
_cell.angle_gamma   90.00
#
_symmetry.space_group_name_H-M   'P 1'
#
loop_
_entity.id
_entity.type
_entity.pdbx_description
1 polymer ?
#
loop_
_entity_poly.entity_id
_entity_poly.type
_entity_poly.pdbx_seq_one_letter_code
_entity_poly.pdbx_strand_id
1 'polypeptide(L)'
;MNFKFFNTCEEFLAYYFEQGLTTCFELVMDQFEKDPCYLDDEWIKWCVAEYETEDGVVPMAVIGFRKEDSFNSDHISSFEVNINYRQLGFGSLILNEFMQEYCSMPYLTLYAEDKNAGFYTKLGFEKDTDVSPYFYFKENA
;
A
#
# COMPACT_ATOMS: atom_id res chain seq x y z
N MET A 1 -6.57 -4.22 -14.04
CA MET A 1 -6.01 -4.49 -12.70
C MET A 1 -7.13 -4.91 -11.77
N ASN A 2 -6.96 -6.01 -11.06
CA ASN A 2 -7.92 -6.49 -10.09
C ASN A 2 -7.38 -6.29 -8.68
N PHE A 3 -8.17 -5.72 -7.78
CA PHE A 3 -7.80 -5.52 -6.38
C PHE A 3 -8.51 -6.54 -5.51
N LYS A 4 -7.74 -7.44 -4.92
CA LYS A 4 -8.26 -8.48 -4.04
C LYS A 4 -8.14 -8.02 -2.59
N PHE A 5 -9.27 -7.83 -1.92
CA PHE A 5 -9.35 -7.36 -0.54
C PHE A 5 -9.49 -8.51 0.44
N PHE A 6 -8.93 -8.33 1.62
CA PHE A 6 -9.01 -9.28 2.74
C PHE A 6 -9.70 -8.63 3.92
N ASN A 7 -10.59 -9.38 4.57
CA ASN A 7 -11.36 -8.86 5.71
C ASN A 7 -10.50 -8.74 6.98
N THR A 8 -9.49 -9.61 7.12
CA THR A 8 -8.61 -9.63 8.28
C THR A 8 -7.15 -9.76 7.83
N CYS A 9 -6.25 -9.34 8.70
CA CYS A 9 -4.82 -9.53 8.49
C CYS A 9 -4.46 -11.03 8.41
N GLU A 10 -5.14 -11.86 9.18
CA GLU A 10 -4.93 -13.32 9.17
C GLU A 10 -5.26 -13.91 7.81
N GLU A 11 -6.38 -13.52 7.20
CA GLU A 11 -6.74 -13.95 5.84
C GLU A 11 -5.71 -13.51 4.81
N PHE A 12 -5.23 -12.28 4.92
CA PHE A 12 -4.18 -11.77 4.05
C PHE A 12 -2.89 -12.58 4.17
N LEU A 13 -2.45 -12.86 5.40
CA LEU A 13 -1.23 -13.63 5.63
C LEU A 13 -1.36 -15.08 5.15
N ALA A 14 -2.51 -15.71 5.34
CA ALA A 14 -2.76 -17.05 4.81
C ALA A 14 -2.59 -17.08 3.28
N TYR A 15 -3.20 -16.12 2.58
CA TYR A 15 -3.04 -15.96 1.14
C TYR A 15 -1.58 -15.70 0.75
N TYR A 16 -0.92 -14.80 1.48
CA TYR A 16 0.47 -14.43 1.26
C TYR A 16 1.41 -15.65 1.27
N PHE A 17 1.24 -16.52 2.27
CA PHE A 17 2.05 -17.74 2.38
C PHE A 17 1.64 -18.81 1.38
N GLU A 18 0.36 -19.03 1.18
CA GLU A 18 -0.15 -20.04 0.22
C GLU A 18 0.31 -19.74 -1.21
N GLN A 19 0.32 -18.47 -1.59
CA GLN A 19 0.71 -18.05 -2.94
C GLN A 19 2.21 -17.82 -3.10
N GLY A 20 3.01 -18.05 -2.04
CA GLY A 20 4.46 -17.86 -2.09
C GLY A 20 4.88 -16.42 -2.33
N LEU A 21 4.11 -15.46 -1.84
CA LEU A 21 4.38 -14.03 -2.09
C LEU A 21 5.64 -13.53 -1.36
N THR A 22 6.21 -14.31 -0.46
CA THR A 22 7.48 -14.00 0.22
C THR A 22 8.62 -13.78 -0.75
N THR A 23 8.57 -14.38 -1.93
CA THR A 23 9.60 -14.22 -2.96
C THR A 23 9.44 -12.93 -3.75
N CYS A 24 8.27 -12.28 -3.68
CA CYS A 24 7.93 -11.10 -4.47
C CYS A 24 7.86 -9.82 -3.63
N PHE A 25 7.55 -9.94 -2.33
CA PHE A 25 7.29 -8.82 -1.43
C PHE A 25 8.04 -9.02 -0.11
N GLU A 26 9.30 -8.61 -0.06
CA GLU A 26 10.14 -8.79 1.12
C GLU A 26 9.81 -7.82 2.25
N LEU A 27 9.47 -6.57 1.92
CA LEU A 27 9.29 -5.50 2.90
C LEU A 27 8.04 -5.71 3.78
N VAL A 28 7.01 -6.36 3.25
CA VAL A 28 5.79 -6.68 4.00
C VAL A 28 6.12 -7.57 5.19
N MET A 29 6.88 -8.62 4.98
CA MET A 29 7.28 -9.53 6.08
C MET A 29 8.21 -8.87 7.07
N ASP A 30 9.16 -8.06 6.60
CA ASP A 30 10.03 -7.28 7.48
C ASP A 30 9.23 -6.37 8.41
N GLN A 31 8.18 -5.75 7.88
CA GLN A 31 7.30 -4.88 8.64
C GLN A 31 6.55 -5.64 9.73
N PHE A 32 6.01 -6.82 9.42
CA PHE A 32 5.33 -7.68 10.39
C PHE A 32 6.29 -8.20 11.47
N GLU A 33 7.51 -8.54 11.12
CA GLU A 33 8.53 -9.01 12.07
C GLU A 33 8.97 -7.91 13.02
N LYS A 34 9.13 -6.68 12.52
CA LYS A 34 9.56 -5.53 13.31
C LYS A 34 8.46 -4.96 14.18
N ASP A 35 7.23 -5.03 13.71
CA ASP A 35 6.07 -4.50 14.41
C ASP A 35 4.92 -5.51 14.40
N PRO A 36 4.91 -6.46 15.36
CA PRO A 36 3.84 -7.45 15.47
C PRO A 36 2.45 -6.85 15.70
N CYS A 37 2.36 -5.58 16.10
CA CYS A 37 1.08 -4.89 16.27
C CYS A 37 0.29 -4.79 14.97
N TYR A 38 0.95 -4.85 13.81
CA TYR A 38 0.27 -4.91 12.52
C TYR A 38 -0.67 -6.12 12.40
N LEU A 39 -0.33 -7.22 13.05
CA LEU A 39 -1.15 -8.44 13.04
C LEU A 39 -2.47 -8.25 13.80
N ASP A 40 -2.45 -7.43 14.84
CA ASP A 40 -3.58 -7.19 15.73
C ASP A 40 -4.33 -5.90 15.37
N ASP A 41 -3.84 -5.15 14.37
CA ASP A 41 -4.47 -3.91 13.96
C ASP A 41 -5.65 -4.18 13.01
N GLU A 42 -6.84 -4.25 13.61
CA GLU A 42 -8.09 -4.47 12.87
C GLU A 42 -8.45 -3.30 11.93
N TRP A 43 -7.82 -2.14 12.13
CA TRP A 43 -8.09 -0.94 11.34
C TRP A 43 -7.39 -0.96 9.98
N ILE A 44 -6.29 -1.71 9.87
CA ILE A 44 -5.56 -1.84 8.61
C ILE A 44 -6.25 -2.87 7.74
N LYS A 45 -6.65 -2.46 6.54
CA LYS A 45 -7.17 -3.33 5.50
C LYS A 45 -6.07 -3.67 4.52
N TRP A 46 -6.04 -4.89 4.07
CA TRP A 46 -5.02 -5.39 3.15
C TRP A 46 -5.63 -5.73 1.80
N CYS A 47 -4.86 -5.44 0.75
CA CYS A 47 -5.27 -5.62 -0.63
C CYS A 47 -4.07 -6.06 -1.45
N VAL A 48 -4.29 -6.98 -2.38
CA VAL A 48 -3.30 -7.38 -3.37
C VAL A 48 -3.82 -6.95 -4.74
N ALA A 49 -3.02 -6.13 -5.44
CA ALA A 49 -3.29 -5.77 -6.82
C ALA A 49 -2.81 -6.90 -7.73
N GLU A 50 -3.70 -7.46 -8.51
CA GLU A 50 -3.43 -8.61 -9.37
C GLU A 50 -3.61 -8.23 -10.84
N TYR A 51 -2.74 -8.78 -11.69
CA TYR A 51 -2.85 -8.66 -13.14
C TYR A 51 -3.04 -10.05 -13.74
N GLU A 52 -4.08 -10.22 -14.55
CA GLU A 52 -4.36 -11.49 -15.20
C GLU A 52 -3.60 -11.58 -16.51
N THR A 53 -2.81 -12.66 -16.67
CA THR A 53 -2.05 -12.96 -17.88
C THR A 53 -2.51 -14.29 -18.45
N GLU A 54 -2.04 -14.66 -19.65
CA GLU A 54 -2.32 -15.96 -20.26
C GLU A 54 -1.81 -17.12 -19.40
N ASP A 55 -0.75 -16.88 -18.63
CA ASP A 55 -0.14 -17.90 -17.77
C ASP A 55 -0.72 -17.92 -16.35
N GLY A 56 -1.73 -17.09 -16.08
CA GLY A 56 -2.39 -16.99 -14.77
C GLY A 56 -2.34 -15.60 -14.15
N VAL A 57 -2.64 -15.53 -12.87
CA VAL A 57 -2.70 -14.28 -12.12
C VAL A 57 -1.33 -13.93 -11.57
N VAL A 58 -0.89 -12.69 -11.78
CA VAL A 58 0.38 -12.16 -11.24
C VAL A 58 0.07 -11.14 -10.15
N PRO A 59 0.56 -11.35 -8.92
CA PRO A 59 0.45 -10.34 -7.87
C PRO A 59 1.42 -9.19 -8.14
N MET A 60 0.89 -8.00 -8.36
CA MET A 60 1.69 -6.84 -8.75
C MET A 60 2.09 -5.94 -7.59
N ALA A 61 1.21 -5.79 -6.60
CA ALA A 61 1.47 -4.94 -5.44
C ALA A 61 0.66 -5.39 -4.23
N VAL A 62 1.19 -5.07 -3.06
CA VAL A 62 0.49 -5.21 -1.78
C VAL A 62 0.25 -3.82 -1.22
N ILE A 63 -0.97 -3.57 -0.76
CA ILE A 63 -1.39 -2.29 -0.20
C ILE A 63 -2.05 -2.53 1.16
N GLY A 64 -1.52 -1.88 2.20
CA GLY A 64 -2.17 -1.78 3.49
C GLY A 64 -2.68 -0.36 3.67
N PHE A 65 -3.93 -0.21 4.10
CA PHE A 65 -4.55 1.11 4.22
C PHE A 65 -5.60 1.13 5.34
N ARG A 66 -5.91 2.34 5.81
CA ARG A 66 -6.93 2.54 6.84
C ARG A 66 -7.53 3.94 6.73
N LYS A 67 -8.71 4.13 7.33
CA LYS A 67 -9.27 5.47 7.53
C LYS A 67 -8.68 6.08 8.80
N GLU A 68 -8.19 7.30 8.68
CA GLU A 68 -7.59 8.04 9.79
C GLU A 68 -8.45 9.29 10.06
N ASP A 69 -9.43 9.14 10.96
CA ASP A 69 -10.43 10.19 11.23
C ASP A 69 -9.83 11.48 11.76
N SER A 70 -8.77 11.39 12.57
CA SER A 70 -8.11 12.58 13.14
C SER A 70 -7.49 13.49 12.09
N PHE A 71 -7.20 12.97 10.89
CA PHE A 71 -6.66 13.71 9.75
C PHE A 71 -7.65 13.87 8.60
N ASN A 72 -8.89 13.37 8.75
CA ASN A 72 -9.87 13.30 7.66
C ASN A 72 -9.27 12.63 6.41
N SER A 73 -8.55 11.54 6.60
CA SER A 73 -7.76 10.93 5.53
C SER A 73 -7.96 9.43 5.39
N ASP A 74 -7.76 8.95 4.18
CA ASP A 74 -7.39 7.56 3.93
C ASP A 74 -5.88 7.48 4.04
N HIS A 75 -5.39 6.64 4.95
CA HIS A 75 -3.97 6.50 5.23
C HIS A 75 -3.43 5.22 4.60
N ILE A 76 -2.40 5.37 3.77
CA ILE A 76 -1.70 4.24 3.17
C ILE A 76 -0.59 3.83 4.10
N SER A 77 -0.77 2.69 4.78
CA SER A 77 0.16 2.16 5.79
C SER A 77 1.31 1.41 5.16
N SER A 78 1.07 0.75 4.03
CA SER A 78 2.06 -0.05 3.32
C SER A 78 1.77 -0.05 1.84
N PHE A 79 2.82 0.08 1.04
CA PHE A 79 2.73 -0.09 -0.39
C PHE A 79 4.02 -0.70 -0.90
N GLU A 80 3.92 -1.86 -1.53
CA GLU A 80 5.08 -2.54 -2.08
C GLU A 80 4.73 -3.14 -3.45
N VAL A 81 5.56 -2.85 -4.45
CA VAL A 81 5.45 -3.43 -5.79
C VAL A 81 6.27 -4.72 -5.85
N ASN A 82 5.74 -5.71 -6.55
CA ASN A 82 6.43 -6.97 -6.80
C ASN A 82 7.86 -6.71 -7.33
N ILE A 83 8.84 -7.33 -6.70
CA ILE A 83 10.25 -7.11 -6.98
C ILE A 83 10.62 -7.32 -8.47
N ASN A 84 9.90 -8.21 -9.15
CA ASN A 84 10.14 -8.52 -10.56
C ASN A 84 9.60 -7.45 -11.52
N TYR A 85 8.80 -6.50 -11.01
CA TYR A 85 8.12 -5.49 -11.84
C TYR A 85 8.42 -4.06 -11.40
N ARG A 86 9.42 -3.86 -10.55
CA ARG A 86 9.83 -2.52 -10.09
C ARG A 86 10.51 -1.74 -11.22
N GLN A 87 10.43 -0.40 -11.13
CA GLN A 87 11.06 0.55 -12.06
C GLN A 87 10.51 0.49 -13.48
N LEU A 88 9.31 -0.07 -13.67
CA LEU A 88 8.62 -0.15 -14.95
C LEU A 88 7.39 0.76 -15.02
N GLY A 89 7.16 1.59 -13.99
CA GLY A 89 6.02 2.50 -13.93
C GLY A 89 4.74 1.89 -13.36
N PHE A 90 4.73 0.63 -13.02
CA PHE A 90 3.54 -0.05 -12.48
C PHE A 90 3.09 0.51 -11.12
N GLY A 91 4.04 0.89 -10.26
CA GLY A 91 3.72 1.43 -8.94
C GLY A 91 2.82 2.65 -9.00
N SER A 92 3.15 3.60 -9.88
CA SER A 92 2.36 4.82 -10.08
C SER A 92 0.95 4.52 -10.58
N LEU A 93 0.84 3.63 -11.58
CA LEU A 93 -0.45 3.24 -12.16
C LEU A 93 -1.34 2.55 -11.14
N ILE A 94 -0.79 1.60 -10.39
CA ILE A 94 -1.52 0.82 -9.39
C ILE A 94 -2.00 1.72 -8.26
N LEU A 95 -1.12 2.54 -7.71
CA LEU A 95 -1.48 3.39 -6.57
C LEU A 95 -2.49 4.46 -6.96
N ASN A 96 -2.34 5.07 -8.15
CA ASN A 96 -3.33 6.02 -8.68
C ASN A 96 -4.71 5.38 -8.84
N GLU A 97 -4.78 4.21 -9.46
CA GLU A 97 -6.03 3.50 -9.65
C GLU A 97 -6.67 3.13 -8.31
N PHE A 98 -5.87 2.64 -7.37
CA PHE A 98 -6.34 2.34 -6.02
C PHE A 98 -6.93 3.56 -5.32
N MET A 99 -6.22 4.70 -5.34
CA MET A 99 -6.67 5.92 -4.69
C MET A 99 -7.96 6.44 -5.31
N GLN A 100 -8.09 6.41 -6.63
CA GLN A 100 -9.30 6.87 -7.32
C GLN A 100 -10.52 6.01 -7.02
N GLU A 101 -10.35 4.70 -6.91
CA GLU A 101 -11.47 3.76 -6.74
C GLU A 101 -11.86 3.53 -5.28
N TYR A 102 -10.91 3.55 -4.36
CA TYR A 102 -11.13 3.08 -2.99
C TYR A 102 -10.90 4.11 -1.89
N CYS A 103 -10.28 5.24 -2.21
CA CYS A 103 -10.04 6.30 -1.25
C CYS A 103 -11.07 7.42 -1.41
N SER A 104 -11.87 7.67 -0.38
CA SER A 104 -13.00 8.60 -0.42
C SER A 104 -12.90 9.74 0.59
N MET A 105 -11.95 9.69 1.53
CA MET A 105 -11.76 10.76 2.51
C MET A 105 -11.19 12.02 1.84
N PRO A 106 -11.37 13.22 2.45
CA PRO A 106 -10.89 14.49 1.88
C PRO A 106 -9.39 14.54 1.61
N TYR A 107 -8.60 13.78 2.40
CA TYR A 107 -7.15 13.74 2.24
C TYR A 107 -6.65 12.31 2.11
N LEU A 108 -5.51 12.18 1.47
CA LEU A 108 -4.72 10.96 1.39
C LEU A 108 -3.42 11.20 2.14
N THR A 109 -3.05 10.32 3.07
CA THR A 109 -1.83 10.48 3.87
C THR A 109 -0.99 9.21 3.85
N LEU A 110 0.30 9.38 4.08
CA LEU A 110 1.24 8.26 4.22
C LEU A 110 2.52 8.73 4.91
N TYR A 111 3.31 7.76 5.36
CA TYR A 111 4.70 7.99 5.77
C TYR A 111 5.62 7.38 4.73
N ALA A 112 6.66 8.12 4.35
CA ALA A 112 7.65 7.65 3.39
C ALA A 112 9.05 8.10 3.78
N GLU A 113 10.03 7.22 3.60
CA GLU A 113 11.44 7.55 3.75
C GLU A 113 11.89 8.48 2.61
N ASP A 114 12.93 9.27 2.87
CA ASP A 114 13.45 10.24 1.90
C ASP A 114 13.81 9.60 0.54
N LYS A 115 14.30 8.37 0.55
CA LYS A 115 14.62 7.63 -0.70
C LYS A 115 13.41 7.39 -1.60
N ASN A 116 12.19 7.42 -1.04
CA ASN A 116 10.94 7.20 -1.77
C ASN A 116 10.18 8.50 -2.05
N ALA A 117 10.69 9.65 -1.58
CA ALA A 117 10.02 10.94 -1.70
C ALA A 117 9.69 11.30 -3.16
N GLY A 118 10.62 11.08 -4.08
CA GLY A 118 10.44 11.39 -5.49
C GLY A 118 9.26 10.64 -6.12
N PHE A 119 9.06 9.39 -5.74
CA PHE A 119 7.91 8.59 -6.21
C PHE A 119 6.58 9.23 -5.77
N TYR A 120 6.46 9.58 -4.49
CA TYR A 120 5.21 10.12 -3.95
C TYR A 120 4.95 11.57 -4.38
N THR A 121 5.98 12.39 -4.52
CA THR A 121 5.81 13.77 -5.03
C THR A 121 5.32 13.79 -6.47
N LYS A 122 5.74 12.87 -7.31
CA LYS A 122 5.22 12.73 -8.67
C LYS A 122 3.73 12.37 -8.71
N LEU A 123 3.24 11.70 -7.66
CA LEU A 123 1.82 11.37 -7.50
C LEU A 123 1.00 12.53 -6.90
N GLY A 124 1.64 13.66 -6.60
CA GLY A 124 0.98 14.85 -6.06
C GLY A 124 1.01 14.97 -4.55
N PHE A 125 1.72 14.10 -3.84
CA PHE A 125 1.87 14.20 -2.40
C PHE A 125 2.85 15.31 -2.03
N GLU A 126 2.54 16.01 -0.95
CA GLU A 126 3.37 17.07 -0.37
C GLU A 126 3.84 16.64 1.02
N LYS A 127 5.08 17.01 1.35
CA LYS A 127 5.65 16.72 2.65
C LYS A 127 5.17 17.73 3.69
N ASP A 128 4.70 17.25 4.83
CA ASP A 128 4.31 18.09 5.97
C ASP A 128 5.18 17.76 7.19
N THR A 129 6.23 18.54 7.38
CA THR A 129 7.19 18.34 8.47
C THR A 129 6.66 18.75 9.84
N ASP A 130 5.52 19.44 9.91
CA ASP A 130 4.88 19.80 11.19
C ASP A 130 4.34 18.57 11.91
N VAL A 131 3.93 17.54 11.15
CA VAL A 131 3.46 16.25 11.70
C VAL A 131 4.64 15.33 12.00
N SER A 132 5.50 15.12 11.00
CA SER A 132 6.66 14.23 11.07
C SER A 132 7.57 14.52 9.88
N PRO A 133 8.91 14.33 9.99
CA PRO A 133 9.80 14.46 8.84
C PRO A 133 9.50 13.47 7.71
N TYR A 134 8.65 12.47 7.96
CA TYR A 134 8.31 11.43 6.99
C TYR A 134 6.84 11.46 6.57
N PHE A 135 6.07 12.47 6.97
CA PHE A 135 4.63 12.56 6.69
C PHE A 135 4.37 13.26 5.34
N TYR A 136 3.53 12.65 4.53
CA TYR A 136 3.11 13.16 3.23
C TYR A 136 1.60 13.17 3.14
N PHE A 137 1.05 14.18 2.48
CA PHE A 137 -0.38 14.31 2.27
C PHE A 137 -0.72 14.79 0.87
N LYS A 138 -1.96 14.56 0.46
CA LYS A 138 -2.51 15.00 -0.80
C LYS A 138 -4.01 15.21 -0.64
N GLU A 139 -4.56 16.26 -1.24
CA GLU A 139 -6.00 16.45 -1.32
C GLU A 139 -6.59 15.42 -2.29
N ASN A 140 -7.67 14.78 -1.86
CA ASN A 140 -8.42 13.84 -2.69
C ASN A 140 -9.46 14.64 -3.47
N ALA A 141 -9.12 14.96 -4.69
CA ALA A 141 -9.99 15.77 -5.56
C ALA A 141 -11.15 14.97 -6.14
#